data_a5c4e8bb5d66d0c34d01c644cb0c76f0
#
_entry.id   a5c4e8bb5d66d0c34d01c644cb0c76f0
#
_cell.length_a   1.000
_cell.length_b   1.000
_cell.length_c   1.000
_cell.angle_alpha   90.00
_cell.angle_beta   90.00
_cell.angle_gamma   90.00
#
_symmetry.space_group_name_H-M   'P 1'
#
loop_
_entity.id
_entity.type
_entity.pdbx_description
1 polymer ?
#
loop_
_entity_poly.entity_id
_entity_poly.type
_entity_poly.pdbx_seq_one_letter_code
_entity_poly.pdbx_strand_id
1 'polypeptide(L)'
;MKMNLDKLAGQYLEYLQYQRHYSIKTIESYNRQIKHFIYFLNQEAITDYNDVNYLMLRGYLTKLYEENLAKTSINHKLSALRSFFNYLLKEELILDNPFLLIESQKTAQRNPDFLFLEEMLDLLESIETKDDLGVRNKAMLELMYASGLRCSEVVNLQIFDIDLGQMILLIHGKGNKDRYVPFHEYARDWLINYIEEARTSLMIKNEGHNFVFVNKFGNPLTNRGVEDIVDRVTRHYDPTKKIHPRHSFATHLLNAGADIRTVQELLGHENLATTQIYTHITKDHLKEVYLYAHPRSRENKEN
;
A
#
# COMPACT_ATOMS: atom_id res chain seq x y z
N MET A 1 -7.24 33.41 -26.44
CA MET A 1 -7.39 32.01 -26.97
C MET A 1 -7.92 31.16 -25.83
N LYS A 2 -9.20 30.73 -25.87
CA LYS A 2 -9.75 29.89 -24.79
C LYS A 2 -8.95 28.60 -24.72
N MET A 3 -8.26 28.38 -23.61
CA MET A 3 -7.50 27.16 -23.41
C MET A 3 -8.48 26.03 -23.02
N ASN A 4 -8.41 24.92 -23.73
CA ASN A 4 -9.25 23.76 -23.43
C ASN A 4 -8.83 23.14 -22.09
N LEU A 5 -9.79 23.00 -21.15
CA LEU A 5 -9.58 22.46 -19.81
C LEU A 5 -8.89 21.08 -19.84
N ASP A 6 -9.32 20.20 -20.76
CA ASP A 6 -8.75 18.87 -20.92
C ASP A 6 -7.30 18.89 -21.43
N LYS A 7 -6.96 19.86 -22.30
CA LYS A 7 -5.58 20.01 -22.79
C LYS A 7 -4.61 20.36 -21.66
N LEU A 8 -4.99 21.30 -20.80
CA LEU A 8 -4.16 21.69 -19.65
C LEU A 8 -4.04 20.55 -18.62
N ALA A 9 -5.11 19.80 -18.41
CA ALA A 9 -5.07 18.59 -17.59
C ALA A 9 -4.08 17.57 -18.16
N GLY A 10 -4.10 17.32 -19.48
CA GLY A 10 -3.16 16.43 -20.17
C GLY A 10 -1.69 16.86 -19.97
N GLN A 11 -1.39 18.14 -20.17
CA GLN A 11 -0.04 18.69 -19.95
C GLN A 11 0.45 18.51 -18.52
N TYR A 12 -0.42 18.70 -17.54
CA TYR A 12 -0.08 18.44 -16.14
C TYR A 12 0.23 16.95 -15.87
N LEU A 13 -0.54 16.04 -16.45
CA LEU A 13 -0.28 14.59 -16.27
C LEU A 13 1.06 14.18 -16.90
N GLU A 14 1.40 14.75 -18.07
CA GLU A 14 2.72 14.59 -18.69
C GLU A 14 3.85 15.17 -17.81
N TYR A 15 3.65 16.35 -17.22
CA TYR A 15 4.58 16.94 -16.25
C TYR A 15 4.81 16.01 -15.06
N LEU A 16 3.73 15.43 -14.49
CA LEU A 16 3.85 14.46 -13.39
C LEU A 16 4.63 13.21 -13.80
N GLN A 17 4.42 12.73 -15.01
CA GLN A 17 5.06 11.52 -15.53
C GLN A 17 6.55 11.75 -15.82
N TYR A 18 6.87 12.77 -16.63
CA TYR A 18 8.20 12.92 -17.20
C TYR A 18 9.14 13.81 -16.38
N GLN A 19 8.60 14.79 -15.65
CA GLN A 19 9.44 15.70 -14.85
C GLN A 19 9.42 15.37 -13.36
N ARG A 20 8.28 14.85 -12.84
CA ARG A 20 8.15 14.50 -11.41
C ARG A 20 8.31 13.01 -11.14
N HIS A 21 8.38 12.18 -12.17
CA HIS A 21 8.53 10.72 -12.09
C HIS A 21 7.50 10.04 -11.17
N TYR A 22 6.26 10.52 -11.20
CA TYR A 22 5.18 9.94 -10.41
C TYR A 22 4.81 8.56 -10.96
N SER A 23 4.39 7.65 -10.07
CA SER A 23 3.92 6.33 -10.48
C SER A 23 2.66 6.42 -11.34
N ILE A 24 2.49 5.49 -12.27
CA ILE A 24 1.31 5.40 -13.14
C ILE A 24 0.02 5.42 -12.30
N LYS A 25 -0.04 4.66 -11.19
CA LYS A 25 -1.20 4.64 -10.29
C LYS A 25 -1.52 6.02 -9.69
N THR A 26 -0.49 6.81 -9.36
CA THR A 26 -0.67 8.19 -8.85
C THR A 26 -1.22 9.09 -9.95
N ILE A 27 -0.68 8.99 -11.16
CA ILE A 27 -1.12 9.77 -12.33
C ILE A 27 -2.58 9.43 -12.66
N GLU A 28 -2.96 8.16 -12.71
CA GLU A 28 -4.34 7.71 -12.92
C GLU A 28 -5.29 8.23 -11.83
N SER A 29 -4.83 8.23 -10.58
CA SER A 29 -5.60 8.78 -9.46
C SER A 29 -5.82 10.28 -9.63
N TYR A 30 -4.80 11.05 -9.96
CA TYR A 30 -4.89 12.49 -10.20
C TYR A 30 -5.78 12.79 -11.40
N ASN A 31 -5.61 12.05 -12.50
CA ASN A 31 -6.46 12.17 -13.69
C ASN A 31 -7.95 12.02 -13.35
N ARG A 32 -8.31 11.00 -12.56
CA ARG A 32 -9.71 10.82 -12.12
C ARG A 32 -10.24 12.02 -11.34
N GLN A 33 -9.43 12.59 -10.44
CA GLN A 33 -9.86 13.74 -9.65
C GLN A 33 -10.03 15.00 -10.52
N ILE A 34 -9.10 15.23 -11.44
CA ILE A 34 -9.15 16.37 -12.37
C ILE A 34 -10.34 16.24 -13.32
N LYS A 35 -10.56 15.06 -13.91
CA LYS A 35 -11.74 14.82 -14.78
C LYS A 35 -13.06 15.02 -14.05
N HIS A 36 -13.15 14.59 -12.81
CA HIS A 36 -14.34 14.83 -11.99
C HIS A 36 -14.58 16.33 -11.75
N PHE A 37 -13.51 17.09 -11.55
CA PHE A 37 -13.61 18.55 -11.40
C PHE A 37 -13.97 19.24 -12.72
N ILE A 38 -13.37 18.84 -13.85
CA ILE A 38 -13.72 19.33 -15.18
C ILE A 38 -15.21 19.07 -15.48
N TYR A 39 -15.72 17.90 -15.13
CA TYR A 39 -17.14 17.59 -15.27
C TYR A 39 -18.03 18.58 -14.49
N PHE A 40 -17.64 18.90 -13.25
CA PHE A 40 -18.32 19.92 -12.45
C PHE A 40 -18.27 21.29 -13.14
N LEU A 41 -17.08 21.75 -13.58
CA LEU A 41 -16.92 23.03 -14.28
C LEU A 41 -17.81 23.14 -15.53
N ASN A 42 -17.91 22.08 -16.31
CA ASN A 42 -18.76 22.03 -17.48
C ASN A 42 -20.26 22.16 -17.13
N GLN A 43 -20.70 21.62 -16.00
CA GLN A 43 -22.07 21.81 -15.50
C GLN A 43 -22.36 23.25 -15.11
N GLU A 44 -21.36 23.96 -14.57
CA GLU A 44 -21.42 25.38 -14.21
C GLU A 44 -21.13 26.31 -15.43
N ALA A 45 -21.00 25.75 -16.64
CA ALA A 45 -20.66 26.48 -17.87
C ALA A 45 -19.32 27.23 -17.82
N ILE A 46 -18.37 26.79 -16.97
CA ILE A 46 -17.03 27.36 -16.84
C ILE A 46 -16.11 26.68 -17.85
N THR A 47 -15.43 27.52 -18.64
CA THR A 47 -14.54 27.08 -19.73
C THR A 47 -13.09 27.52 -19.55
N ASP A 48 -12.78 28.29 -18.49
CA ASP A 48 -11.43 28.75 -18.16
C ASP A 48 -11.14 28.55 -16.67
N TYR A 49 -9.94 28.09 -16.32
CA TYR A 49 -9.53 27.91 -14.93
C TYR A 49 -9.35 29.24 -14.19
N ASN A 50 -9.17 30.37 -14.89
CA ASN A 50 -9.13 31.69 -14.28
C ASN A 50 -10.50 32.12 -13.71
N ASP A 51 -11.60 31.54 -14.20
CA ASP A 51 -12.94 31.84 -13.71
C ASP A 51 -13.26 31.04 -12.41
N VAL A 52 -12.41 30.09 -12.01
CA VAL A 52 -12.57 29.33 -10.78
C VAL A 52 -12.25 30.18 -9.57
N ASN A 53 -13.22 30.43 -8.72
CA ASN A 53 -13.08 31.23 -7.51
C ASN A 53 -13.49 30.45 -6.23
N TYR A 54 -13.26 31.07 -5.08
CA TYR A 54 -13.56 30.46 -3.78
C TYR A 54 -15.05 30.06 -3.62
N LEU A 55 -16.00 30.90 -4.10
CA LEU A 55 -17.43 30.61 -3.97
C LEU A 55 -17.81 29.36 -4.76
N MET A 56 -17.28 29.21 -5.96
CA MET A 56 -17.46 28.02 -6.80
C MET A 56 -16.89 26.77 -6.16
N LEU A 57 -15.72 26.87 -5.53
CA LEU A 57 -15.13 25.73 -4.81
C LEU A 57 -15.96 25.30 -3.60
N ARG A 58 -16.65 26.25 -2.94
CA ARG A 58 -17.63 25.88 -1.90
C ARG A 58 -18.80 25.09 -2.50
N GLY A 59 -19.31 25.51 -3.66
CA GLY A 59 -20.33 24.73 -4.40
C GLY A 59 -19.86 23.33 -4.74
N TYR A 60 -18.63 23.20 -5.23
CA TYR A 60 -18.02 21.91 -5.49
C TYR A 60 -17.92 21.03 -4.24
N LEU A 61 -17.50 21.60 -3.11
CA LEU A 61 -17.45 20.87 -1.84
C LEU A 61 -18.83 20.40 -1.40
N THR A 62 -19.86 21.24 -1.51
CA THR A 62 -21.24 20.86 -1.21
C THR A 62 -21.67 19.66 -2.03
N LYS A 63 -21.40 19.67 -3.34
CA LYS A 63 -21.67 18.53 -4.23
C LYS A 63 -20.95 17.26 -3.79
N LEU A 64 -19.67 17.33 -3.39
CA LEU A 64 -18.93 16.18 -2.88
C LEU A 64 -19.55 15.59 -1.59
N TYR A 65 -20.12 16.43 -0.74
CA TYR A 65 -20.87 15.97 0.45
C TYR A 65 -22.20 15.34 0.08
N GLU A 66 -22.93 15.87 -0.89
CA GLU A 66 -24.18 15.30 -1.40
C GLU A 66 -23.95 13.92 -2.04
N GLU A 67 -22.79 13.71 -2.66
CA GLU A 67 -22.34 12.41 -3.16
C GLU A 67 -21.94 11.42 -2.03
N ASN A 68 -22.10 11.80 -0.75
CA ASN A 68 -21.75 11.00 0.43
C ASN A 68 -20.28 10.53 0.47
N LEU A 69 -19.35 11.34 -0.06
CA LEU A 69 -17.94 11.00 -0.02
C LEU A 69 -17.36 11.15 1.39
N ALA A 70 -16.54 10.17 1.79
CA ALA A 70 -15.80 10.26 3.04
C ALA A 70 -14.86 11.47 3.05
N LYS A 71 -14.67 12.09 4.21
CA LYS A 71 -13.76 13.26 4.39
C LYS A 71 -12.34 12.99 3.88
N THR A 72 -11.83 11.77 4.04
CA THR A 72 -10.54 11.34 3.51
C THR A 72 -10.50 11.38 1.98
N SER A 73 -11.58 10.95 1.32
CA SER A 73 -11.71 11.01 -0.15
C SER A 73 -11.79 12.44 -0.65
N ILE A 74 -12.53 13.32 0.07
CA ILE A 74 -12.60 14.75 -0.24
C ILE A 74 -11.21 15.38 -0.11
N ASN A 75 -10.48 15.13 0.98
CA ASN A 75 -9.11 15.63 1.16
C ASN A 75 -8.16 15.17 0.06
N HIS A 76 -8.29 13.92 -0.37
CA HIS A 76 -7.49 13.38 -1.48
C HIS A 76 -7.80 14.11 -2.81
N LYS A 77 -9.08 14.38 -3.10
CA LYS A 77 -9.49 15.17 -4.27
C LYS A 77 -8.91 16.59 -4.20
N LEU A 78 -9.07 17.26 -3.05
CA LEU A 78 -8.55 18.62 -2.84
C LEU A 78 -7.02 18.68 -2.99
N SER A 79 -6.29 17.69 -2.50
CA SER A 79 -4.84 17.61 -2.64
C SER A 79 -4.41 17.50 -4.10
N ALA A 80 -5.07 16.65 -4.89
CA ALA A 80 -4.78 16.49 -6.31
C ALA A 80 -5.08 17.78 -7.09
N LEU A 81 -6.22 18.43 -6.82
CA LEU A 81 -6.62 19.68 -7.48
C LEU A 81 -5.73 20.86 -7.06
N ARG A 82 -5.35 20.93 -5.78
CA ARG A 82 -4.39 21.93 -5.30
C ARG A 82 -3.04 21.80 -6.00
N SER A 83 -2.57 20.58 -6.19
CA SER A 83 -1.33 20.31 -6.93
C SER A 83 -1.44 20.70 -8.41
N PHE A 84 -2.58 20.41 -9.04
CA PHE A 84 -2.85 20.80 -10.42
C PHE A 84 -2.88 22.32 -10.58
N PHE A 85 -3.61 23.04 -9.74
CA PHE A 85 -3.68 24.51 -9.79
C PHE A 85 -2.34 25.17 -9.43
N ASN A 86 -1.52 24.57 -8.56
CA ASN A 86 -0.15 25.03 -8.34
C ASN A 86 0.72 24.88 -9.59
N TYR A 87 0.53 23.83 -10.38
CA TYR A 87 1.20 23.68 -11.66
C TYR A 87 0.75 24.78 -12.65
N LEU A 88 -0.57 25.01 -12.79
CA LEU A 88 -1.08 26.06 -13.67
C LEU A 88 -0.57 27.44 -13.28
N LEU A 89 -0.50 27.74 -11.98
CA LEU A 89 0.05 29.00 -11.47
C LEU A 89 1.54 29.12 -11.77
N LYS A 90 2.32 28.06 -11.59
CA LYS A 90 3.76 28.02 -11.90
C LYS A 90 4.05 28.23 -13.39
N GLU A 91 3.20 27.70 -14.26
CA GLU A 91 3.30 27.89 -15.72
C GLU A 91 2.64 29.21 -16.20
N GLU A 92 2.26 30.10 -15.27
CA GLU A 92 1.63 31.40 -15.55
C GLU A 92 0.34 31.29 -16.39
N LEU A 93 -0.37 30.17 -16.28
CA LEU A 93 -1.61 29.90 -17.00
C LEU A 93 -2.86 30.38 -16.25
N ILE A 94 -2.72 30.67 -14.95
CA ILE A 94 -3.73 31.27 -14.08
C ILE A 94 -3.09 32.32 -13.18
N LEU A 95 -3.90 33.25 -12.67
CA LEU A 95 -3.44 34.39 -11.86
C LEU A 95 -3.26 34.02 -10.37
N ASP A 96 -4.09 33.10 -9.87
CA ASP A 96 -4.07 32.62 -8.47
C ASP A 96 -4.54 31.18 -8.35
N ASN A 97 -4.30 30.57 -7.17
CA ASN A 97 -4.77 29.22 -6.88
C ASN A 97 -5.84 29.27 -5.77
N PRO A 98 -7.14 29.25 -6.10
CA PRO A 98 -8.21 29.36 -5.11
C PRO A 98 -8.30 28.13 -4.18
N PHE A 99 -7.71 26.99 -4.53
CA PHE A 99 -7.64 25.81 -3.65
C PHE A 99 -6.76 26.02 -2.41
N LEU A 100 -5.89 27.04 -2.38
CA LEU A 100 -5.10 27.38 -1.20
C LEU A 100 -5.97 27.94 -0.07
N LEU A 101 -7.14 28.52 -0.41
CA LEU A 101 -8.11 29.06 0.55
C LEU A 101 -9.01 27.97 1.17
N ILE A 102 -8.97 26.75 0.64
CA ILE A 102 -9.76 25.62 1.14
C ILE A 102 -8.97 24.83 2.16
N GLU A 103 -9.45 24.80 3.39
CA GLU A 103 -8.85 23.97 4.43
C GLU A 103 -9.17 22.49 4.20
N SER A 104 -8.21 21.63 4.55
CA SER A 104 -8.42 20.19 4.58
C SER A 104 -9.43 19.84 5.68
N GLN A 105 -10.33 18.90 5.38
CA GLN A 105 -11.33 18.44 6.33
C GLN A 105 -10.65 17.73 7.50
N LYS A 106 -10.99 18.13 8.74
CA LYS A 106 -10.53 17.43 9.94
C LYS A 106 -11.08 16.00 9.92
N THR A 107 -10.20 15.04 9.76
CA THR A 107 -10.50 13.61 9.88
C THR A 107 -10.16 13.15 11.28
N ALA A 108 -11.02 12.34 11.90
CA ALA A 108 -10.63 11.66 13.13
C ALA A 108 -9.42 10.78 12.83
N GLN A 109 -8.36 10.95 13.59
CA GLN A 109 -7.19 10.08 13.51
C GLN A 109 -7.62 8.74 14.12
N ARG A 110 -8.02 7.77 13.27
CA ARG A 110 -8.23 6.39 13.72
C ARG A 110 -6.85 5.75 13.82
N ASN A 111 -6.50 5.32 15.04
CA ASN A 111 -5.39 4.39 15.17
C ASN A 111 -5.76 3.13 14.37
N PRO A 112 -4.86 2.60 13.54
CA PRO A 112 -5.13 1.35 12.85
C PRO A 112 -5.44 0.26 13.87
N ASP A 113 -6.48 -0.54 13.59
CA ASP A 113 -6.75 -1.72 14.39
C ASP A 113 -5.57 -2.70 14.23
N PHE A 114 -5.11 -3.26 15.34
CA PHE A 114 -4.12 -4.32 15.37
C PHE A 114 -4.61 -5.43 16.30
N LEU A 115 -4.12 -6.65 16.09
CA LEU A 115 -4.31 -7.75 17.01
C LEU A 115 -3.17 -7.76 18.03
N PHE A 116 -3.47 -8.12 19.27
CA PHE A 116 -2.45 -8.51 20.23
C PHE A 116 -1.75 -9.79 19.74
N LEU A 117 -0.59 -10.09 20.33
CA LEU A 117 0.23 -11.21 19.87
C LEU A 117 -0.58 -12.53 19.84
N GLU A 118 -1.20 -12.89 20.96
CA GLU A 118 -2.01 -14.10 21.10
C GLU A 118 -3.13 -14.16 20.07
N GLU A 119 -3.88 -13.06 19.89
CA GLU A 119 -4.94 -12.95 18.89
C GLU A 119 -4.42 -13.13 17.46
N MET A 120 -3.21 -12.63 17.16
CA MET A 120 -2.59 -12.79 15.84
C MET A 120 -2.16 -14.24 15.59
N LEU A 121 -1.64 -14.89 16.60
CA LEU A 121 -1.27 -16.30 16.52
C LEU A 121 -2.51 -17.18 16.33
N ASP A 122 -3.55 -16.95 17.11
CA ASP A 122 -4.83 -17.66 17.01
C ASP A 122 -5.47 -17.45 15.63
N LEU A 123 -5.46 -16.22 15.11
CA LEU A 123 -5.95 -15.94 13.75
C LEU A 123 -5.18 -16.76 12.71
N LEU A 124 -3.86 -16.78 12.79
CA LEU A 124 -3.04 -17.53 11.85
C LEU A 124 -3.34 -19.03 11.97
N GLU A 125 -3.46 -19.59 13.18
CA GLU A 125 -3.76 -21.01 13.39
C GLU A 125 -5.19 -21.39 12.96
N SER A 126 -6.13 -20.44 12.99
CA SER A 126 -7.51 -20.67 12.55
C SER A 126 -7.69 -20.86 11.04
N ILE A 127 -6.64 -20.57 10.24
CA ILE A 127 -6.72 -20.69 8.78
C ILE A 127 -6.79 -22.16 8.38
N GLU A 128 -7.91 -22.56 7.79
CA GLU A 128 -8.07 -23.93 7.28
C GLU A 128 -7.16 -24.18 6.07
N THR A 129 -6.45 -25.32 6.11
CA THR A 129 -5.47 -25.73 5.08
C THR A 129 -5.89 -27.02 4.39
N LYS A 130 -7.22 -27.24 4.25
CA LYS A 130 -7.80 -28.47 3.67
C LYS A 130 -7.64 -28.55 2.14
N ASP A 131 -7.37 -27.43 1.49
CA ASP A 131 -7.20 -27.35 0.04
C ASP A 131 -6.03 -26.43 -0.31
N ASP A 132 -5.63 -26.43 -1.58
CA ASP A 132 -4.52 -25.62 -2.11
C ASP A 132 -4.70 -24.11 -1.85
N LEU A 133 -5.95 -23.62 -1.85
CA LEU A 133 -6.24 -22.22 -1.58
C LEU A 133 -6.09 -21.90 -0.10
N GLY A 134 -6.42 -22.81 0.78
CA GLY A 134 -6.20 -22.70 2.23
C GLY A 134 -4.71 -22.67 2.55
N VAL A 135 -3.93 -23.60 1.99
CA VAL A 135 -2.46 -23.61 2.13
C VAL A 135 -1.85 -22.31 1.62
N ARG A 136 -2.28 -21.83 0.44
CA ARG A 136 -1.87 -20.50 -0.08
C ARG A 136 -2.18 -19.37 0.89
N ASN A 137 -3.40 -19.34 1.43
CA ASN A 137 -3.82 -18.27 2.35
C ASN A 137 -2.96 -18.27 3.62
N LYS A 138 -2.73 -19.46 4.19
CA LYS A 138 -1.87 -19.64 5.37
C LYS A 138 -0.45 -19.14 5.09
N ALA A 139 0.20 -19.63 4.04
CA ALA A 139 1.56 -19.22 3.65
C ALA A 139 1.64 -17.69 3.40
N MET A 140 0.64 -17.12 2.74
CA MET A 140 0.59 -15.69 2.45
C MET A 140 0.46 -14.84 3.72
N LEU A 141 -0.45 -15.18 4.64
CA LEU A 141 -0.66 -14.40 5.85
C LEU A 141 0.50 -14.58 6.84
N GLU A 142 1.06 -15.78 6.96
CA GLU A 142 2.28 -16.02 7.73
C GLU A 142 3.43 -15.15 7.21
N LEU A 143 3.65 -15.11 5.90
CA LEU A 143 4.69 -14.27 5.31
C LEU A 143 4.42 -12.78 5.52
N MET A 144 3.18 -12.34 5.34
CA MET A 144 2.78 -10.93 5.55
C MET A 144 3.01 -10.50 7.00
N TYR A 145 2.70 -11.36 7.96
CA TYR A 145 2.96 -11.10 9.36
C TYR A 145 4.44 -11.17 9.71
N ALA A 146 5.14 -12.18 9.19
CA ALA A 146 6.57 -12.35 9.42
C ALA A 146 7.42 -11.19 8.90
N SER A 147 7.06 -10.61 7.77
CA SER A 147 7.90 -9.64 7.04
C SER A 147 7.31 -8.23 6.92
N GLY A 148 6.09 -8.03 7.40
CA GLY A 148 5.41 -6.73 7.33
C GLY A 148 5.17 -6.22 5.90
N LEU A 149 5.00 -7.10 4.92
CA LEU A 149 4.79 -6.76 3.51
C LEU A 149 3.50 -5.99 3.28
N ARG A 150 3.54 -5.06 2.29
CA ARG A 150 2.33 -4.43 1.73
C ARG A 150 1.63 -5.40 0.78
N CYS A 151 0.31 -5.26 0.61
CA CYS A 151 -0.43 -6.07 -0.39
C CYS A 151 0.22 -5.98 -1.79
N SER A 152 0.67 -4.78 -2.20
CA SER A 152 1.33 -4.60 -3.49
C SER A 152 2.71 -5.28 -3.59
N GLU A 153 3.41 -5.48 -2.48
CA GLU A 153 4.67 -6.21 -2.44
C GLU A 153 4.42 -7.72 -2.52
N VAL A 154 3.38 -8.21 -1.84
CA VAL A 154 2.95 -9.62 -1.91
C VAL A 154 2.57 -10.04 -3.33
N VAL A 155 1.79 -9.23 -4.05
CA VAL A 155 1.35 -9.58 -5.42
C VAL A 155 2.47 -9.53 -6.44
N ASN A 156 3.51 -8.73 -6.19
CA ASN A 156 4.65 -8.60 -7.10
C ASN A 156 5.83 -9.52 -6.74
N LEU A 157 5.77 -10.23 -5.60
CA LEU A 157 6.83 -11.13 -5.15
C LEU A 157 6.98 -12.30 -6.11
N GLN A 158 8.21 -12.56 -6.54
CA GLN A 158 8.53 -13.65 -7.44
C GLN A 158 9.35 -14.74 -6.72
N ILE A 159 9.36 -15.95 -7.27
CA ILE A 159 10.03 -17.11 -6.65
C ILE A 159 11.52 -16.82 -6.41
N PHE A 160 12.19 -16.13 -7.34
CA PHE A 160 13.61 -15.82 -7.24
C PHE A 160 13.95 -14.66 -6.29
N ASP A 161 12.93 -13.96 -5.76
CA ASP A 161 13.10 -12.95 -4.72
C ASP A 161 13.19 -13.56 -3.31
N ILE A 162 13.02 -14.88 -3.18
CA ILE A 162 12.97 -15.59 -1.90
C ILE A 162 14.23 -16.43 -1.72
N ASP A 163 15.01 -16.12 -0.72
CA ASP A 163 16.08 -16.98 -0.21
C ASP A 163 15.56 -17.76 1.02
N LEU A 164 15.10 -18.99 0.77
CA LEU A 164 14.58 -19.86 1.83
C LEU A 164 15.67 -20.32 2.80
N GLY A 165 16.92 -20.45 2.33
CA GLY A 165 18.05 -20.87 3.16
C GLY A 165 18.47 -19.79 4.16
N GLN A 166 18.50 -18.54 3.70
CA GLN A 166 18.82 -17.38 4.53
C GLN A 166 17.58 -16.78 5.21
N MET A 167 16.39 -17.19 4.82
CA MET A 167 15.10 -16.62 5.26
C MET A 167 15.02 -15.10 5.02
N ILE A 168 15.34 -14.68 3.80
CA ILE A 168 15.35 -13.28 3.37
C ILE A 168 14.55 -13.11 2.08
N LEU A 169 13.77 -12.01 2.00
CA LEU A 169 13.10 -11.56 0.79
C LEU A 169 13.83 -10.37 0.20
N LEU A 170 13.93 -10.31 -1.13
CA LEU A 170 14.26 -9.10 -1.88
C LEU A 170 12.97 -8.41 -2.28
N ILE A 171 12.71 -7.23 -1.73
CA ILE A 171 11.49 -6.48 -2.01
C ILE A 171 11.82 -5.27 -2.87
N HIS A 172 11.23 -5.23 -4.07
CA HIS A 172 11.35 -4.14 -5.01
C HIS A 172 10.42 -2.98 -4.61
N GLY A 173 11.01 -1.87 -4.18
CA GLY A 173 10.31 -0.70 -3.69
C GLY A 173 10.03 0.35 -4.77
N LYS A 174 9.26 1.37 -4.39
CA LYS A 174 9.00 2.53 -5.27
C LYS A 174 10.29 3.30 -5.54
N GLY A 175 10.52 3.69 -6.81
CA GLY A 175 11.72 4.44 -7.21
C GLY A 175 12.98 3.59 -7.30
N ASN A 176 12.85 2.29 -7.55
CA ASN A 176 13.98 1.33 -7.67
C ASN A 176 14.82 1.24 -6.37
N LYS A 177 14.16 1.36 -5.22
CA LYS A 177 14.78 1.19 -3.92
C LYS A 177 14.44 -0.19 -3.40
N ASP A 178 15.37 -1.13 -3.61
CA ASP A 178 15.22 -2.49 -3.14
C ASP A 178 15.61 -2.58 -1.65
N ARG A 179 14.96 -3.48 -0.92
CA ARG A 179 15.30 -3.78 0.46
C ARG A 179 15.24 -5.27 0.72
N TYR A 180 16.06 -5.69 1.67
CA TYR A 180 16.02 -7.05 2.21
C TYR A 180 15.15 -7.10 3.45
N VAL A 181 14.24 -8.08 3.51
CA VAL A 181 13.33 -8.26 4.63
C VAL A 181 13.43 -9.69 5.13
N PRO A 182 13.85 -9.91 6.39
CA PRO A 182 13.89 -11.25 6.97
C PRO A 182 12.50 -11.78 7.26
N PHE A 183 12.38 -13.11 7.34
CA PHE A 183 11.20 -13.82 7.82
C PHE A 183 11.64 -15.03 8.68
N HIS A 184 10.70 -15.59 9.46
CA HIS A 184 11.00 -16.66 10.42
C HIS A 184 10.70 -18.07 9.86
N GLU A 185 11.12 -19.11 10.57
CA GLU A 185 11.01 -20.51 10.17
C GLU A 185 9.58 -20.97 9.89
N TYR A 186 8.60 -20.57 10.69
CA TYR A 186 7.19 -20.89 10.44
C TYR A 186 6.73 -20.41 9.07
N ALA A 187 7.07 -19.17 8.71
CA ALA A 187 6.73 -18.64 7.38
C ALA A 187 7.48 -19.37 6.27
N ARG A 188 8.75 -19.78 6.50
CA ARG A 188 9.53 -20.60 5.57
C ARG A 188 8.83 -21.93 5.29
N ASP A 189 8.44 -22.62 6.35
CA ASP A 189 7.88 -23.97 6.23
C ASP A 189 6.53 -23.94 5.49
N TRP A 190 5.69 -22.96 5.77
CA TRP A 190 4.45 -22.76 5.01
C TRP A 190 4.69 -22.32 3.56
N LEU A 191 5.74 -21.53 3.29
CA LEU A 191 6.13 -21.18 1.93
C LEU A 191 6.61 -22.40 1.14
N ILE A 192 7.44 -23.25 1.73
CA ILE A 192 7.91 -24.49 1.11
C ILE A 192 6.72 -25.36 0.73
N ASN A 193 5.85 -25.66 1.70
CA ASN A 193 4.65 -26.47 1.46
C ASN A 193 3.79 -25.87 0.33
N TYR A 194 3.56 -24.54 0.36
CA TYR A 194 2.78 -23.88 -0.66
C TYR A 194 3.46 -23.94 -2.04
N ILE A 195 4.75 -23.62 -2.13
CA ILE A 195 5.46 -23.51 -3.42
C ILE A 195 5.60 -24.89 -4.07
N GLU A 196 5.95 -25.91 -3.30
CA GLU A 196 6.25 -27.25 -3.83
C GLU A 196 4.98 -28.03 -4.17
N GLU A 197 3.91 -27.91 -3.37
CA GLU A 197 2.69 -28.71 -3.52
C GLU A 197 1.52 -27.87 -4.07
N ALA A 198 0.96 -26.98 -3.25
CA ALA A 198 -0.29 -26.30 -3.59
C ALA A 198 -0.16 -25.36 -4.79
N ARG A 199 0.94 -24.59 -4.89
CA ARG A 199 1.18 -23.72 -6.04
C ARG A 199 1.35 -24.51 -7.32
N THR A 200 2.08 -25.61 -7.30
CA THR A 200 2.27 -26.50 -8.45
C THR A 200 0.93 -26.99 -8.98
N SER A 201 0.04 -27.43 -8.09
CA SER A 201 -1.33 -27.82 -8.43
C SER A 201 -2.13 -26.67 -9.05
N LEU A 202 -2.09 -25.47 -8.46
CA LEU A 202 -2.81 -24.29 -8.96
C LEU A 202 -2.28 -23.79 -10.29
N MET A 203 -0.98 -23.96 -10.58
CA MET A 203 -0.30 -23.49 -11.79
C MET A 203 -0.55 -24.35 -13.03
N ILE A 204 -1.12 -25.56 -12.91
CA ILE A 204 -1.38 -26.48 -14.05
C ILE A 204 -2.09 -25.78 -15.22
N LYS A 205 -2.91 -24.77 -14.94
CA LYS A 205 -3.68 -24.02 -15.96
C LYS A 205 -2.95 -22.83 -16.53
N ASN A 206 -1.86 -22.35 -15.89
CA ASN A 206 -1.12 -21.16 -16.33
C ASN A 206 0.32 -21.16 -15.77
N GLU A 207 1.24 -21.81 -16.46
CA GLU A 207 2.64 -21.96 -16.03
C GLU A 207 3.56 -20.79 -16.44
N GLY A 208 3.01 -19.77 -17.11
CA GLY A 208 3.80 -18.74 -17.83
C GLY A 208 4.42 -17.63 -16.97
N HIS A 209 4.48 -17.74 -15.63
CA HIS A 209 5.04 -16.70 -14.78
C HIS A 209 5.61 -17.21 -13.45
N ASN A 210 6.45 -16.36 -12.80
CA ASN A 210 7.16 -16.70 -11.55
C ASN A 210 6.57 -16.03 -10.30
N PHE A 211 5.40 -15.39 -10.37
CA PHE A 211 4.78 -14.81 -9.19
C PHE A 211 4.49 -15.87 -8.14
N VAL A 212 4.78 -15.56 -6.86
CA VAL A 212 4.63 -16.51 -5.76
C VAL A 212 3.16 -16.86 -5.55
N PHE A 213 2.32 -15.86 -5.27
CA PHE A 213 0.94 -16.09 -4.89
C PHE A 213 -0.02 -16.00 -6.09
N VAL A 214 -0.76 -17.08 -6.30
CA VAL A 214 -1.66 -17.23 -7.44
C VAL A 214 -3.12 -17.46 -6.99
N ASN A 215 -4.05 -17.16 -7.88
CA ASN A 215 -5.46 -17.44 -7.68
C ASN A 215 -5.82 -18.90 -8.11
N LYS A 216 -7.09 -19.27 -7.95
CA LYS A 216 -7.58 -20.63 -8.32
C LYS A 216 -7.44 -21.01 -9.80
N PHE A 217 -7.07 -20.06 -10.65
CA PHE A 217 -6.86 -20.27 -12.09
C PHE A 217 -5.37 -20.26 -12.47
N GLY A 218 -4.46 -20.17 -11.49
CA GLY A 218 -3.01 -20.05 -11.72
C GLY A 218 -2.54 -18.64 -12.11
N ASN A 219 -3.42 -17.65 -12.18
CA ASN A 219 -3.01 -16.27 -12.47
C ASN A 219 -2.47 -15.57 -11.20
N PRO A 220 -1.55 -14.60 -11.33
CA PRO A 220 -1.09 -13.81 -10.20
C PRO A 220 -2.25 -13.19 -9.41
N LEU A 221 -2.13 -13.11 -8.08
CA LEU A 221 -3.07 -12.37 -7.26
C LEU A 221 -3.03 -10.87 -7.60
N THR A 222 -4.17 -10.21 -7.43
CA THR A 222 -4.26 -8.76 -7.48
C THR A 222 -4.25 -8.17 -6.07
N ASN A 223 -3.93 -6.87 -5.92
CA ASN A 223 -4.04 -6.18 -4.62
C ASN A 223 -5.42 -6.41 -3.98
N ARG A 224 -6.48 -6.26 -4.78
CA ARG A 224 -7.85 -6.50 -4.31
C ARG A 224 -8.05 -7.95 -3.87
N GLY A 225 -7.47 -8.92 -4.60
CA GLY A 225 -7.52 -10.33 -4.22
C GLY A 225 -6.85 -10.61 -2.88
N VAL A 226 -5.69 -10.01 -2.62
CA VAL A 226 -5.01 -10.10 -1.31
C VAL A 226 -5.84 -9.45 -0.21
N GLU A 227 -6.35 -8.23 -0.43
CA GLU A 227 -7.21 -7.53 0.53
C GLU A 227 -8.47 -8.35 0.86
N ASP A 228 -9.14 -8.92 -0.14
CA ASP A 228 -10.35 -9.74 0.06
C ASP A 228 -10.05 -11.03 0.84
N ILE A 229 -8.86 -11.65 0.66
CA ILE A 229 -8.43 -12.82 1.43
C ILE A 229 -8.18 -12.42 2.88
N VAL A 230 -7.39 -11.37 3.12
CA VAL A 230 -7.11 -10.84 4.47
C VAL A 230 -8.41 -10.49 5.19
N ASP A 231 -9.28 -9.73 4.54
CA ASP A 231 -10.58 -9.32 5.09
C ASP A 231 -11.47 -10.54 5.43
N ARG A 232 -11.46 -11.60 4.61
CA ARG A 232 -12.24 -12.81 4.84
C ARG A 232 -11.73 -13.58 6.06
N VAL A 233 -10.43 -13.82 6.14
CA VAL A 233 -9.81 -14.52 7.27
C VAL A 233 -10.04 -13.73 8.56
N THR A 234 -9.81 -12.41 8.52
CA THR A 234 -10.00 -11.54 9.68
C THR A 234 -11.44 -11.54 10.17
N ARG A 235 -12.43 -11.39 9.25
CA ARG A 235 -13.85 -11.39 9.64
C ARG A 235 -14.35 -12.73 10.16
N HIS A 236 -13.75 -13.81 9.72
CA HIS A 236 -14.06 -15.14 10.27
C HIS A 236 -13.58 -15.25 11.71
N TYR A 237 -12.44 -14.65 12.03
CA TYR A 237 -11.89 -14.61 13.38
C TYR A 237 -12.57 -13.56 14.27
N ASP A 238 -12.64 -12.29 13.82
CA ASP A 238 -13.32 -11.17 14.52
C ASP A 238 -13.99 -10.23 13.49
N PRO A 239 -15.34 -10.30 13.36
CA PRO A 239 -16.07 -9.47 12.39
C PRO A 239 -16.06 -7.97 12.72
N THR A 240 -15.66 -7.57 13.92
CA THR A 240 -15.68 -6.18 14.39
C THR A 240 -14.40 -5.41 14.05
N LYS A 241 -13.29 -6.12 13.78
CA LYS A 241 -11.97 -5.54 13.52
C LYS A 241 -11.63 -5.57 12.03
N LYS A 242 -11.01 -4.50 11.55
CA LYS A 242 -10.36 -4.47 10.24
C LYS A 242 -8.85 -4.56 10.41
N ILE A 243 -8.32 -5.76 10.30
CA ILE A 243 -6.93 -6.09 10.63
C ILE A 243 -6.07 -6.10 9.38
N HIS A 244 -4.87 -5.56 9.52
CA HIS A 244 -3.81 -5.68 8.53
C HIS A 244 -2.57 -6.33 9.20
N PRO A 245 -2.11 -7.53 8.76
CA PRO A 245 -0.98 -8.22 9.39
C PRO A 245 0.26 -7.34 9.55
N ARG A 246 0.51 -6.44 8.61
CA ARG A 246 1.61 -5.48 8.67
C ARG A 246 1.53 -4.51 9.85
N HIS A 247 0.34 -4.09 10.29
CA HIS A 247 0.22 -3.20 11.46
C HIS A 247 0.54 -3.96 12.76
N SER A 248 0.04 -5.20 12.88
CA SER A 248 0.39 -6.08 14.01
C SER A 248 1.90 -6.37 14.04
N PHE A 249 2.52 -6.67 12.90
CA PHE A 249 3.97 -6.82 12.78
C PHE A 249 4.74 -5.62 13.36
N ALA A 250 4.41 -4.40 12.89
CA ALA A 250 5.08 -3.19 13.36
C ALA A 250 4.92 -2.98 14.87
N THR A 251 3.68 -3.14 15.37
CA THR A 251 3.36 -2.95 16.80
C THR A 251 4.07 -4.00 17.66
N HIS A 252 4.09 -5.27 17.23
CA HIS A 252 4.73 -6.34 18.00
C HIS A 252 6.24 -6.19 18.06
N LEU A 253 6.91 -5.79 16.97
CA LEU A 253 8.33 -5.50 16.98
C LEU A 253 8.68 -4.34 17.93
N LEU A 254 7.90 -3.24 17.88
CA LEU A 254 8.11 -2.10 18.77
C LEU A 254 7.89 -2.47 20.23
N ASN A 255 6.83 -3.23 20.55
CA ASN A 255 6.53 -3.71 21.89
C ASN A 255 7.61 -4.67 22.43
N ALA A 256 8.24 -5.42 21.54
CA ALA A 256 9.37 -6.30 21.87
C ALA A 256 10.71 -5.56 22.00
N GLY A 257 10.72 -4.23 21.88
CA GLY A 257 11.90 -3.38 22.08
C GLY A 257 12.73 -3.14 20.84
N ALA A 258 12.23 -3.45 19.62
CA ALA A 258 12.91 -3.07 18.40
C ALA A 258 12.96 -1.54 18.27
N ASP A 259 14.09 -1.02 17.79
CA ASP A 259 14.22 0.40 17.49
C ASP A 259 13.29 0.83 16.37
N ILE A 260 12.64 1.98 16.53
CA ILE A 260 11.66 2.50 15.59
C ILE A 260 12.23 2.70 14.18
N ARG A 261 13.51 3.05 14.07
CA ARG A 261 14.17 3.26 12.76
C ARG A 261 14.36 1.93 12.04
N THR A 262 14.78 0.90 12.76
CA THR A 262 14.88 -0.46 12.21
C THR A 262 13.53 -0.97 11.74
N VAL A 263 12.46 -0.75 12.51
CA VAL A 263 11.08 -1.10 12.07
C VAL A 263 10.67 -0.31 10.83
N GLN A 264 10.99 0.98 10.75
CA GLN A 264 10.70 1.81 9.57
C GLN A 264 11.46 1.34 8.33
N GLU A 265 12.71 0.91 8.46
CA GLU A 265 13.50 0.34 7.35
C GLU A 265 12.93 -0.99 6.86
N LEU A 266 12.61 -1.92 7.78
CA LEU A 266 11.93 -3.17 7.44
C LEU A 266 10.63 -2.92 6.69
N LEU A 267 9.87 -1.93 7.10
CA LEU A 267 8.62 -1.54 6.47
C LEU A 267 8.81 -0.74 5.15
N GLY A 268 9.97 -0.16 4.89
CA GLY A 268 10.22 0.68 3.72
C GLY A 268 9.36 1.95 3.72
N HIS A 269 9.42 2.75 4.81
CA HIS A 269 8.76 4.05 4.91
C HIS A 269 9.66 5.14 4.31
N GLU A 270 9.19 5.85 3.27
CA GLU A 270 9.96 6.87 2.53
C GLU A 270 10.19 8.18 3.29
N ASN A 271 9.45 8.46 4.36
CA ASN A 271 9.53 9.73 5.08
C ASN A 271 10.51 9.69 6.24
N LEU A 272 11.80 9.79 5.91
CA LEU A 272 12.81 10.25 6.84
C LEU A 272 13.50 11.47 6.25
N ALA A 273 13.26 12.63 6.81
CA ALA A 273 13.96 13.89 6.51
C ALA A 273 15.48 13.86 6.86
N THR A 274 16.06 12.67 7.04
CA THR A 274 17.45 12.45 7.47
C THR A 274 18.10 11.23 6.85
N THR A 275 17.83 10.92 5.59
CA THR A 275 18.40 9.75 4.89
C THR A 275 19.92 9.86 4.63
N GLN A 276 20.62 10.88 5.10
CA GLN A 276 22.04 11.09 4.79
C GLN A 276 23.03 10.44 5.77
N ILE A 277 22.61 9.81 6.89
CA ILE A 277 23.54 9.34 7.92
C ILE A 277 23.63 7.80 8.07
N TYR A 278 22.68 7.01 7.51
CA TYR A 278 22.58 5.57 7.82
C TYR A 278 22.52 4.65 6.59
N THR A 279 23.42 4.84 5.62
CA THR A 279 23.53 3.98 4.43
C THR A 279 24.20 2.61 4.69
N HIS A 280 24.36 2.16 5.92
CA HIS A 280 25.11 0.95 6.26
C HIS A 280 24.47 0.06 7.35
N ILE A 281 23.14 -0.04 7.43
CA ILE A 281 22.57 -1.16 8.18
C ILE A 281 22.74 -2.40 7.30
N THR A 282 23.60 -3.31 7.72
CA THR A 282 23.87 -4.56 7.00
C THR A 282 22.68 -5.50 7.10
N LYS A 283 22.51 -6.42 6.12
CA LYS A 283 21.52 -7.50 6.17
C LYS A 283 21.58 -8.27 7.48
N ASP A 284 22.78 -8.49 7.97
CA ASP A 284 23.03 -9.26 9.20
C ASP A 284 22.48 -8.53 10.43
N HIS A 285 22.67 -7.23 10.54
CA HIS A 285 22.11 -6.45 11.63
C HIS A 285 20.57 -6.38 11.61
N LEU A 286 19.96 -6.21 10.44
CA LEU A 286 18.50 -6.28 10.31
C LEU A 286 17.97 -7.64 10.74
N LYS A 287 18.67 -8.71 10.37
CA LYS A 287 18.32 -10.08 10.75
C LYS A 287 18.48 -10.32 12.25
N GLU A 288 19.55 -9.82 12.89
CA GLU A 288 19.75 -9.91 14.34
C GLU A 288 18.62 -9.22 15.11
N VAL A 289 18.31 -7.95 14.77
CA VAL A 289 17.23 -7.20 15.42
C VAL A 289 15.89 -7.90 15.22
N TYR A 290 15.62 -8.40 14.00
CA TYR A 290 14.43 -9.15 13.70
C TYR A 290 14.31 -10.42 14.54
N LEU A 291 15.35 -11.26 14.57
CA LEU A 291 15.38 -12.50 15.36
C LEU A 291 15.27 -12.25 16.88
N TYR A 292 15.76 -11.09 17.34
CA TYR A 292 15.60 -10.69 18.73
C TYR A 292 14.17 -10.24 19.04
N ALA A 293 13.54 -9.48 18.16
CA ALA A 293 12.30 -8.77 18.44
C ALA A 293 11.04 -9.46 17.93
N HIS A 294 11.13 -10.27 16.85
CA HIS A 294 9.93 -10.91 16.29
C HIS A 294 9.47 -12.07 17.18
N PRO A 295 8.20 -12.09 17.66
CA PRO A 295 7.73 -13.09 18.62
C PRO A 295 7.96 -14.53 18.17
N ARG A 296 7.59 -14.88 16.94
CA ARG A 296 7.73 -16.25 16.40
C ARG A 296 9.16 -16.69 16.10
N SER A 297 10.13 -15.79 16.08
CA SER A 297 11.55 -16.18 15.96
C SER A 297 12.16 -16.65 17.27
N ARG A 298 11.46 -16.41 18.40
CA ARG A 298 11.91 -16.80 19.75
C ARG A 298 11.37 -18.18 20.19
N GLU A 299 10.21 -18.60 19.69
CA GLU A 299 9.56 -19.86 20.10
C GLU A 299 10.43 -21.11 19.87
N ASN A 300 11.34 -21.09 18.89
CA ASN A 300 12.25 -22.20 18.59
C ASN A 300 13.52 -22.26 19.49
N LYS A 301 13.71 -21.36 20.45
CA LYS A 301 14.88 -21.39 21.34
C LYS A 301 14.61 -21.98 22.73
N GLU A 302 13.34 -22.33 23.02
CA GLU A 302 12.91 -22.87 24.31
C GLU A 302 12.46 -24.35 24.24
N ASN A 303 12.67 -25.03 23.08
CA ASN A 303 12.42 -26.48 22.95
C ASN A 303 13.71 -27.27 22.68
#